data_1bb27cbd87468a1d8806c76cc671cb10
#
_entry.id   1bb27cbd87468a1d8806c76cc671cb10
#
_cell.length_a   1.000
_cell.length_b   1.000
_cell.length_c   1.000
_cell.angle_alpha   90.00
_cell.angle_beta   90.00
_cell.angle_gamma   90.00
#
_symmetry.space_group_name_H-M   'P 1'
#
loop_
_entity.id
_entity.type
_entity.pdbx_description
1 polymer ?
#
loop_
_entity_poly.entity_id
_entity_poly.type
_entity_poly.pdbx_seq_one_letter_code
_entity_poly.pdbx_strand_id
1 'polypeptide(L)'
;MRNETWNFLGKQIEAGQKLQVMIRPYGEDYEIPTTIINGENTGKTIVINGGLHSCEFPGVVACMTTAAEIDPKKVNGRIVIIHCLNSSGFTERTDSIVPEDGMNLNRDFYGDKNGTISRKIMAFLEDKIMPIADFIMDLHSGSAMEQMASC
;
A
#
# COMPACT_ATOMS: atom_id res chain seq x y z
N MET A 1 -10.54 -15.64 18.88
CA MET A 1 -11.36 -16.41 17.91
C MET A 1 -10.56 -16.45 16.62
N ARG A 2 -10.53 -17.59 15.92
CA ARG A 2 -9.81 -17.73 14.65
C ARG A 2 -10.49 -16.85 13.57
N ASN A 3 -9.69 -16.25 12.66
CA ASN A 3 -10.23 -15.54 11.52
C ASN A 3 -10.96 -16.48 10.55
N GLU A 4 -11.93 -15.94 9.86
CA GLU A 4 -12.52 -16.59 8.68
C GLU A 4 -11.65 -16.32 7.45
N THR A 5 -11.86 -17.09 6.38
CA THR A 5 -11.27 -16.82 5.07
C THR A 5 -11.62 -15.40 4.65
N TRP A 6 -10.60 -14.61 4.31
CA TRP A 6 -10.79 -13.25 3.85
C TRP A 6 -10.83 -13.19 2.33
N ASN A 7 -11.95 -12.75 1.80
CA ASN A 7 -12.05 -12.45 0.38
C ASN A 7 -11.76 -10.96 0.15
N PHE A 8 -10.58 -10.67 -0.36
CA PHE A 8 -10.14 -9.31 -0.63
C PHE A 8 -9.60 -9.18 -2.05
N LEU A 9 -10.15 -8.23 -2.82
CA LEU A 9 -9.82 -7.99 -4.25
C LEU A 9 -9.88 -9.27 -5.11
N GLY A 10 -10.88 -10.12 -4.86
CA GLY A 10 -11.06 -11.39 -5.57
C GLY A 10 -10.06 -12.49 -5.20
N LYS A 11 -9.26 -12.28 -4.17
CA LYS A 11 -8.33 -13.28 -3.62
C LYS A 11 -8.88 -13.84 -2.32
N GLN A 12 -8.79 -15.16 -2.14
CA GLN A 12 -9.15 -15.83 -0.90
C GLN A 12 -7.88 -16.09 -0.09
N ILE A 13 -7.83 -15.58 1.12
CA ILE A 13 -6.69 -15.72 2.04
C ILE A 13 -7.21 -16.39 3.31
N GLU A 14 -6.73 -17.61 3.58
CA GLU A 14 -7.08 -18.37 4.78
C GLU A 14 -6.46 -17.74 6.03
N ALA A 15 -7.06 -18.02 7.20
CA ALA A 15 -6.49 -17.61 8.47
C ALA A 15 -5.07 -18.13 8.66
N GLY A 16 -4.17 -17.28 9.10
CA GLY A 16 -2.75 -17.59 9.28
C GLY A 16 -1.95 -17.63 7.97
N GLN A 17 -2.48 -17.01 6.89
CA GLN A 17 -1.79 -16.94 5.60
C GLN A 17 -1.48 -15.51 5.17
N LYS A 18 -0.44 -15.36 4.34
CA LYS A 18 -0.12 -14.13 3.62
C LYS A 18 0.02 -14.41 2.13
N LEU A 19 -0.36 -13.43 1.32
CA LEU A 19 -0.33 -13.49 -0.14
C LEU A 19 0.33 -12.22 -0.68
N GLN A 20 1.33 -12.38 -1.54
CA GLN A 20 1.90 -11.26 -2.30
C GLN A 20 1.21 -11.16 -3.66
N VAL A 21 0.81 -9.96 -4.01
CA VAL A 21 0.06 -9.68 -5.25
C VAL A 21 0.52 -8.38 -5.88
N MET A 22 0.38 -8.28 -7.18
CA MET A 22 0.40 -7.01 -7.91
C MET A 22 -1.06 -6.55 -8.06
N ILE A 23 -1.40 -5.44 -7.45
CA ILE A 23 -2.74 -4.83 -7.56
C ILE A 23 -2.73 -3.88 -8.74
N ARG A 24 -3.77 -3.99 -9.58
CA ARG A 24 -4.00 -3.10 -10.71
C ARG A 24 -5.22 -2.24 -10.45
N PRO A 25 -5.07 -0.97 -10.11
CA PRO A 25 -6.19 -0.07 -9.91
C PRO A 25 -7.05 0.02 -11.17
N TYR A 26 -8.30 -0.42 -11.08
CA TYR A 26 -9.29 -0.38 -12.18
C TYR A 26 -8.83 -0.99 -13.52
N GLY A 27 -7.97 -2.03 -13.48
CA GLY A 27 -7.55 -2.78 -14.66
C GLY A 27 -6.50 -2.12 -15.54
N GLU A 28 -5.85 -1.07 -15.06
CA GLU A 28 -4.74 -0.41 -15.75
C GLU A 28 -3.45 -1.24 -15.75
N ASP A 29 -2.54 -0.90 -16.65
CA ASP A 29 -1.20 -1.49 -16.69
C ASP A 29 -0.27 -0.97 -15.58
N TYR A 30 -0.84 -0.28 -14.59
CA TYR A 30 -0.16 0.18 -13.39
C TYR A 30 -0.25 -0.86 -12.29
N GLU A 31 0.88 -1.30 -11.77
CA GLU A 31 0.96 -2.38 -10.79
C GLU A 31 1.49 -1.88 -9.44
N ILE A 32 0.75 -2.16 -8.38
CA ILE A 32 1.11 -1.82 -7.00
C ILE A 32 1.49 -3.09 -6.24
N PRO A 33 2.79 -3.29 -5.90
CA PRO A 33 3.22 -4.44 -5.13
C PRO A 33 2.66 -4.40 -3.72
N THR A 34 1.93 -5.43 -3.33
CA THR A 34 1.19 -5.46 -2.06
C THR A 34 1.28 -6.84 -1.42
N THR A 35 1.38 -6.87 -0.10
CA THR A 35 1.21 -8.09 0.71
C THR A 35 -0.07 -7.99 1.52
N ILE A 36 -0.91 -9.02 1.42
CA ILE A 36 -2.16 -9.14 2.17
C ILE A 36 -1.98 -10.26 3.20
N ILE A 37 -2.30 -9.98 4.45
CA ILE A 37 -2.14 -10.91 5.57
C ILE A 37 -3.49 -11.09 6.26
N ASN A 38 -3.98 -12.32 6.28
CA ASN A 38 -5.09 -12.72 7.13
C ASN A 38 -4.51 -13.44 8.35
N GLY A 39 -4.41 -12.76 9.46
CA GLY A 39 -3.84 -13.30 10.70
C GLY A 39 -4.60 -14.52 11.20
N GLU A 40 -4.00 -15.27 12.12
CA GLU A 40 -4.62 -16.47 12.69
C GLU A 40 -5.91 -16.16 13.45
N ASN A 41 -5.94 -15.06 14.21
CA ASN A 41 -7.06 -14.68 15.05
C ASN A 41 -7.71 -13.36 14.63
N THR A 42 -8.96 -13.18 15.04
CA THR A 42 -9.73 -11.97 14.81
C THR A 42 -9.07 -10.75 15.49
N GLY A 43 -9.20 -9.59 14.87
CA GLY A 43 -8.66 -8.32 15.38
C GLY A 43 -8.92 -7.19 14.38
N LYS A 44 -8.17 -6.11 14.53
CA LYS A 44 -8.24 -4.93 13.69
C LYS A 44 -7.59 -5.14 12.32
N THR A 45 -8.01 -4.34 11.36
CA THR A 45 -7.35 -4.27 10.04
C THR A 45 -6.44 -3.05 10.01
N ILE A 46 -5.17 -3.28 9.73
CA ILE A 46 -4.16 -2.23 9.59
C ILE A 46 -3.71 -2.19 8.13
N VAL A 47 -3.62 -0.99 7.59
CA VAL A 47 -2.99 -0.74 6.29
C VAL A 47 -1.67 0.00 6.52
N ILE A 48 -0.61 -0.48 5.89
CA ILE A 48 0.70 0.17 5.89
C ILE A 48 1.03 0.52 4.45
N ASN A 49 1.29 1.78 4.18
CA ASN A 49 1.63 2.28 2.86
C ASN A 49 3.05 2.84 2.86
N GLY A 50 3.85 2.45 1.87
CA GLY A 50 5.15 3.04 1.59
C GLY A 50 5.22 3.56 0.17
N GLY A 51 6.15 4.49 -0.07
CA GLY A 51 6.45 4.96 -1.41
C GLY A 51 5.31 5.71 -2.11
N LEU A 52 4.50 6.46 -1.36
CA LEU A 52 3.61 7.47 -1.94
C LEU A 52 4.46 8.49 -2.70
N HIS A 53 5.54 8.97 -2.08
CA HIS A 53 6.65 9.59 -2.79
C HIS A 53 7.71 8.52 -3.07
N SER A 54 8.00 8.30 -4.33
CA SER A 54 8.85 7.20 -4.79
C SER A 54 10.32 7.28 -4.33
N CYS A 55 10.81 8.50 -4.06
CA CYS A 55 12.17 8.74 -3.56
C CYS A 55 12.37 8.47 -2.06
N GLU A 56 11.30 8.28 -1.31
CA GLU A 56 11.32 8.05 0.13
C GLU A 56 11.57 6.56 0.46
N PHE A 57 12.73 6.06 0.05
CA PHE A 57 13.11 4.65 0.14
C PHE A 57 12.98 4.00 1.52
N PRO A 58 13.22 4.69 2.67
CA PRO A 58 13.06 4.07 3.98
C PRO A 58 11.67 3.47 4.19
N GLY A 59 10.60 4.16 3.76
CA GLY A 59 9.22 3.66 3.85
C GLY A 59 9.01 2.41 2.99
N VAL A 60 9.53 2.39 1.76
CA VAL A 60 9.46 1.23 0.86
C VAL A 60 10.19 0.03 1.45
N VAL A 61 11.42 0.23 1.93
CA VAL A 61 12.22 -0.84 2.56
C VAL A 61 11.55 -1.37 3.81
N ALA A 62 11.00 -0.49 4.66
CA ALA A 62 10.26 -0.90 5.85
C ALA A 62 9.04 -1.77 5.52
N CYS A 63 8.26 -1.40 4.51
CA CYS A 63 7.13 -2.20 4.03
C CYS A 63 7.58 -3.57 3.51
N MET A 64 8.61 -3.62 2.68
CA MET A 64 9.14 -4.88 2.11
C MET A 64 9.69 -5.81 3.20
N THR A 65 10.48 -5.26 4.13
CA THR A 65 11.06 -6.03 5.25
C THR A 65 9.98 -6.57 6.17
N THR A 66 9.02 -5.72 6.57
CA THR A 66 7.88 -6.13 7.40
C THR A 66 7.06 -7.24 6.71
N ALA A 67 6.78 -7.09 5.42
CA ALA A 67 6.05 -8.10 4.65
C ALA A 67 6.79 -9.45 4.58
N ALA A 68 8.12 -9.41 4.50
CA ALA A 68 8.95 -10.63 4.47
C ALA A 68 8.98 -11.33 5.83
N GLU A 69 9.23 -10.58 6.90
CA GLU A 69 9.51 -11.11 8.24
C GLU A 69 8.26 -11.51 9.03
N ILE A 70 7.11 -10.85 8.78
CA ILE A 70 5.91 -11.10 9.57
C ILE A 70 5.39 -12.54 9.40
N ASP A 71 5.19 -13.22 10.52
CA ASP A 71 4.56 -14.53 10.57
C ASP A 71 3.03 -14.36 10.72
N PRO A 72 2.23 -14.70 9.70
CA PRO A 72 0.78 -14.50 9.75
C PRO A 72 0.10 -15.27 10.87
N LYS A 73 0.69 -16.38 11.34
CA LYS A 73 0.15 -17.17 12.47
C LYS A 73 0.27 -16.45 13.81
N LYS A 74 1.11 -15.43 13.90
CA LYS A 74 1.27 -14.60 15.11
C LYS A 74 0.48 -13.29 15.06
N VAL A 75 -0.24 -13.04 13.96
CA VAL A 75 -1.03 -11.83 13.78
C VAL A 75 -2.45 -12.05 14.32
N ASN A 76 -2.94 -11.08 15.09
CA ASN A 76 -4.35 -10.93 15.45
C ASN A 76 -4.94 -9.79 14.61
N GLY A 77 -5.87 -10.13 13.71
CA GLY A 77 -6.45 -9.20 12.76
C GLY A 77 -5.93 -9.38 11.35
N ARG A 78 -5.94 -8.30 10.57
CA ARG A 78 -5.57 -8.31 9.15
C ARG A 78 -4.58 -7.19 8.86
N ILE A 79 -3.69 -7.41 7.90
CA ILE A 79 -2.74 -6.38 7.49
C ILE A 79 -2.69 -6.34 5.96
N VAL A 80 -2.77 -5.12 5.41
CA VAL A 80 -2.45 -4.84 4.01
C VAL A 80 -1.19 -4.00 3.98
N ILE A 81 -0.15 -4.47 3.33
CA ILE A 81 1.12 -3.74 3.21
C ILE A 81 1.30 -3.39 1.74
N ILE A 82 1.13 -2.13 1.41
CA ILE A 82 1.44 -1.56 0.10
C ILE A 82 2.92 -1.21 0.10
N HIS A 83 3.72 -1.95 -0.69
CA HIS A 83 5.18 -1.80 -0.62
C HIS A 83 5.66 -0.49 -1.22
N CYS A 84 5.07 -0.09 -2.36
CA CYS A 84 5.36 1.15 -3.04
C CYS A 84 4.14 1.58 -3.85
N LEU A 85 3.45 2.62 -3.38
CA LEU A 85 2.23 3.10 -4.03
C LEU A 85 2.53 3.72 -5.39
N ASN A 86 3.57 4.56 -5.47
CA ASN A 86 4.08 5.16 -6.71
C ASN A 86 5.18 4.25 -7.30
N SER A 87 4.78 3.07 -7.78
CA SER A 87 5.71 2.05 -8.27
C SER A 87 6.43 2.44 -9.57
N SER A 88 5.75 3.15 -10.48
CA SER A 88 6.38 3.66 -11.71
C SER A 88 7.41 4.74 -11.37
N GLY A 89 7.07 5.66 -10.48
CA GLY A 89 8.02 6.67 -10.01
C GLY A 89 9.26 6.07 -9.36
N PHE A 90 9.10 4.96 -8.61
CA PHE A 90 10.23 4.23 -8.06
C PHE A 90 11.13 3.64 -9.15
N THR A 91 10.54 3.06 -10.18
CA THR A 91 11.27 2.45 -11.31
C THR A 91 11.98 3.51 -12.15
N GLU A 92 11.30 4.62 -12.43
CA GLU A 92 11.83 5.74 -13.25
C GLU A 92 12.67 6.73 -12.44
N ARG A 93 12.73 6.55 -11.11
CA ARG A 93 13.49 7.40 -10.19
C ARG A 93 13.02 8.85 -10.18
N THR A 94 11.71 9.06 -10.30
CA THR A 94 11.14 10.39 -10.06
C THR A 94 11.17 10.71 -8.56
N ASP A 95 11.13 11.98 -8.22
CA ASP A 95 11.17 12.42 -6.82
C ASP A 95 9.82 12.11 -6.13
N SER A 96 8.77 12.83 -6.48
CA SER A 96 7.48 12.76 -5.78
C SER A 96 6.27 12.67 -6.71
N ILE A 97 6.51 12.63 -8.01
CA ILE A 97 5.45 12.61 -9.02
C ILE A 97 5.24 11.20 -9.58
N VAL A 98 4.02 10.92 -10.04
CA VAL A 98 3.67 9.77 -10.86
C VAL A 98 4.06 10.11 -12.30
N PRO A 99 4.97 9.35 -12.94
CA PRO A 99 5.52 9.71 -14.27
C PRO A 99 4.45 9.86 -15.37
N GLU A 100 3.42 9.03 -15.33
CA GLU A 100 2.39 8.93 -16.37
C GLU A 100 1.55 10.21 -16.51
N ASP A 101 1.42 10.98 -15.44
CA ASP A 101 0.59 12.20 -15.45
C ASP A 101 1.22 13.40 -14.76
N GLY A 102 2.43 13.26 -14.20
CA GLY A 102 3.16 14.30 -13.53
C GLY A 102 2.56 14.79 -12.21
N MET A 103 1.58 14.08 -11.66
CA MET A 103 0.88 14.47 -10.43
C MET A 103 1.60 13.98 -9.18
N ASN A 104 1.54 14.76 -8.11
CA ASN A 104 2.00 14.37 -6.78
C ASN A 104 0.80 13.85 -5.97
N LEU A 105 0.81 12.56 -5.62
CA LEU A 105 -0.27 11.90 -4.87
C LEU A 105 -0.55 12.56 -3.51
N ASN A 106 0.42 13.25 -2.93
CA ASN A 106 0.27 13.96 -1.66
C ASN A 106 -0.20 15.43 -1.82
N ARG A 107 -0.66 15.83 -2.99
CA ARG A 107 -1.20 17.16 -3.27
C ARG A 107 -2.60 17.12 -3.86
N ASP A 108 -3.03 15.97 -4.35
CA ASP A 108 -4.29 15.80 -5.02
C ASP A 108 -4.98 14.51 -4.56
N PHE A 109 -5.87 14.64 -3.60
CA PHE A 109 -6.55 13.53 -2.92
C PHE A 109 -7.88 13.12 -3.53
N TYR A 110 -8.27 13.66 -4.69
CA TYR A 110 -9.52 13.28 -5.33
C TYR A 110 -9.35 12.06 -6.23
N GLY A 111 -10.03 10.97 -5.88
CA GLY A 111 -10.11 9.78 -6.72
C GLY A 111 -11.07 9.96 -7.89
N ASP A 112 -10.68 9.48 -9.07
CA ASP A 112 -11.54 9.34 -10.24
C ASP A 112 -11.17 8.07 -11.01
N LYS A 113 -12.08 7.12 -11.06
CA LYS A 113 -11.90 5.83 -11.78
C LYS A 113 -11.68 5.99 -13.29
N ASN A 114 -12.14 7.08 -13.86
CA ASN A 114 -12.02 7.41 -15.28
C ASN A 114 -10.94 8.48 -15.54
N GLY A 115 -10.26 8.91 -14.50
CA GLY A 115 -9.23 9.93 -14.55
C GLY A 115 -7.85 9.42 -14.98
N THR A 116 -6.83 10.21 -14.69
CA THR A 116 -5.42 9.86 -14.90
C THR A 116 -4.98 8.74 -13.95
N ILE A 117 -3.77 8.23 -14.09
CA ILE A 117 -3.22 7.17 -13.24
C ILE A 117 -3.25 7.58 -11.76
N SER A 118 -2.79 8.78 -11.42
CA SER A 118 -2.85 9.28 -10.04
C SER A 118 -4.28 9.31 -9.49
N ARG A 119 -5.23 9.76 -10.29
CA ARG A 119 -6.66 9.78 -9.91
C ARG A 119 -7.22 8.37 -9.69
N LYS A 120 -6.84 7.40 -10.50
CA LYS A 120 -7.24 6.00 -10.35
C LYS A 120 -6.62 5.36 -9.12
N ILE A 121 -5.35 5.66 -8.81
CA ILE A 121 -4.71 5.21 -7.57
C ILE A 121 -5.47 5.75 -6.37
N MET A 122 -5.80 7.04 -6.33
CA MET A 122 -6.55 7.64 -5.23
C MET A 122 -7.95 7.05 -5.10
N ALA A 123 -8.68 6.90 -6.21
CA ALA A 123 -10.00 6.24 -6.21
C ALA A 123 -9.92 4.79 -5.69
N PHE A 124 -8.86 4.06 -6.02
CA PHE A 124 -8.64 2.71 -5.49
C PHE A 124 -8.43 2.72 -3.97
N LEU A 125 -7.64 3.65 -3.45
CA LEU A 125 -7.46 3.79 -2.00
C LEU A 125 -8.79 4.12 -1.31
N GLU A 126 -9.54 5.09 -1.83
CA GLU A 126 -10.85 5.50 -1.30
C GLU A 126 -11.88 4.37 -1.34
N ASP A 127 -11.96 3.62 -2.44
CA ASP A 127 -13.01 2.62 -2.64
C ASP A 127 -12.69 1.24 -2.03
N LYS A 128 -11.42 0.86 -1.97
CA LYS A 128 -11.01 -0.52 -1.65
C LYS A 128 -10.17 -0.64 -0.40
N ILE A 129 -9.40 0.38 -0.07
CA ILE A 129 -8.44 0.32 1.04
C ILE A 129 -9.00 1.01 2.29
N MET A 130 -9.43 2.26 2.17
CA MET A 130 -9.94 3.02 3.33
C MET A 130 -11.14 2.35 4.01
N PRO A 131 -12.14 1.79 3.28
CA PRO A 131 -13.32 1.20 3.92
C PRO A 131 -13.05 -0.04 4.78
N ILE A 132 -11.93 -0.72 4.57
CA ILE A 132 -11.58 -1.94 5.33
C ILE A 132 -10.64 -1.66 6.50
N ALA A 133 -10.04 -0.48 6.55
CA ALA A 133 -8.99 -0.14 7.50
C ALA A 133 -9.55 0.40 8.82
N ASP A 134 -9.15 -0.18 9.94
CA ASP A 134 -9.29 0.45 11.25
C ASP A 134 -8.19 1.51 11.48
N PHE A 135 -7.00 1.28 10.92
CA PHE A 135 -5.85 2.18 10.97
C PHE A 135 -5.09 2.18 9.65
N ILE A 136 -4.62 3.35 9.25
CA ILE A 136 -3.74 3.53 8.09
C ILE A 136 -2.46 4.22 8.56
N MET A 137 -1.32 3.64 8.20
CA MET A 137 0.00 4.21 8.41
C MET A 137 0.61 4.51 7.04
N ASP A 138 0.87 5.77 6.77
CA ASP A 138 1.56 6.23 5.56
C ASP A 138 2.99 6.62 5.92
N LEU A 139 3.96 5.89 5.37
CA LEU A 139 5.36 6.00 5.74
C LEU A 139 6.06 6.98 4.81
N HIS A 140 6.46 8.11 5.36
CA HIS A 140 7.24 9.14 4.71
C HIS A 140 8.64 9.28 5.32
N SER A 141 9.55 9.86 4.55
CA SER A 141 10.86 10.32 5.02
C SER A 141 11.24 11.63 4.32
N GLY A 142 12.41 12.17 4.61
CA GLY A 142 12.97 13.23 3.78
C GLY A 142 13.23 12.75 2.36
N SER A 143 13.10 13.64 1.38
CA SER A 143 13.48 13.35 -0.01
C SER A 143 14.97 12.97 -0.10
N ALA A 144 15.42 12.54 -1.27
CA ALA A 144 16.84 12.20 -1.49
C ALA A 144 17.82 13.34 -1.14
N MET A 145 17.31 14.58 -1.08
CA MET A 145 18.09 15.81 -0.82
C MET A 145 17.79 16.45 0.54
N GLU A 146 16.85 15.90 1.32
CA GLU A 146 16.42 16.49 2.59
C GLU A 146 16.76 15.60 3.78
N GLN A 147 17.38 16.19 4.79
CA GLN A 147 17.57 15.56 6.09
C GLN A 147 16.48 16.03 7.04
N MET A 148 15.56 15.14 7.42
CA MET A 148 14.55 15.45 8.41
C MET A 148 15.16 15.37 9.81
N ALA A 149 14.96 16.43 10.61
CA ALA A 149 15.31 16.40 12.03
C ALA A 149 14.32 15.48 12.78
N SER A 150 14.84 14.69 13.74
CA SER A 150 13.97 13.98 14.67
C SER A 150 13.25 14.99 15.56
N CYS A 151 11.94 14.91 15.63
CA CYS A 151 11.12 15.67 16.59
C CYS A 151 11.13 15.00 17.94
#